data_62841298666d0ac8101bae46be9d648a
#
_entry.id   62841298666d0ac8101bae46be9d648a
#
_cell.length_a   1.000
_cell.length_b   1.000
_cell.length_c   1.000
_cell.angle_alpha   90.00
_cell.angle_beta   90.00
_cell.angle_gamma   90.00
#
_symmetry.space_group_name_H-M   'P 1'
#
loop_
_entity.id
_entity.type
_entity.pdbx_description
1 polymer ?
#
loop_
_entity_poly.entity_id
_entity_poly.type
_entity_poly.pdbx_seq_one_letter_code
_entity_poly.pdbx_strand_id
1 'polypeptide(L)'
;VFLIYGINRFVTKPFEEPGGQEAVAKDSTSKTDEGQTQNSENDDLPDSSVDDWSLTLVGPDDALEKDISADKIADIPNTNMQLDKRVIEPYQEFSEAAQKAGYPLVIISAYRSIDYQKQVFDRRVAQFESQGMDEKEAEDKTKETSTEPKHSEHHTGLALDIVDENWQQSYSDEVLSADFGKEDSAKWLADHASDYGFILRYPKGKEEITKISYEPWHFRYVGKKNAKYIEEHELTLEEYLDQLNEK
;
A
#
# COMPACT_ATOMS: atom_id res chain seq x y z
N VAL A 1 -29.95 17.98 -10.93
CA VAL A 1 -30.20 16.70 -11.61
C VAL A 1 -29.80 15.62 -10.59
N PHE A 2 -30.81 14.92 -10.08
CA PHE A 2 -30.66 13.85 -9.10
C PHE A 2 -30.15 12.59 -9.78
N LEU A 3 -29.06 12.00 -9.31
CA LEU A 3 -28.66 10.63 -9.65
C LEU A 3 -28.76 9.77 -8.39
N ILE A 4 -29.71 8.86 -8.45
CA ILE A 4 -30.06 7.87 -7.41
C ILE A 4 -29.10 6.69 -7.58
N TYR A 5 -28.32 6.38 -6.55
CA TYR A 5 -27.53 5.14 -6.50
C TYR A 5 -28.40 3.97 -6.06
N GLY A 6 -28.55 3.02 -6.98
CA GLY A 6 -29.25 1.77 -6.74
C GLY A 6 -28.34 0.76 -6.02
N ILE A 7 -28.82 0.26 -4.90
CA ILE A 7 -28.21 -0.81 -4.12
C ILE A 7 -28.45 -2.14 -4.86
N ASN A 8 -27.42 -2.80 -5.37
CA ASN A 8 -27.51 -4.15 -5.92
C ASN A 8 -27.13 -5.18 -4.84
N ARG A 9 -28.16 -5.85 -4.29
CA ARG A 9 -28.01 -7.03 -3.45
C ARG A 9 -27.66 -8.23 -4.35
N PHE A 10 -26.46 -8.77 -4.20
CA PHE A 10 -26.14 -10.09 -4.73
C PHE A 10 -26.69 -11.18 -3.83
N VAL A 11 -27.61 -11.96 -4.38
CA VAL A 11 -28.12 -13.21 -3.81
C VAL A 11 -27.18 -14.33 -4.21
N THR A 12 -26.49 -14.93 -3.26
CA THR A 12 -25.69 -16.14 -3.45
C THR A 12 -26.59 -17.36 -3.50
N LYS A 13 -26.49 -18.15 -4.58
CA LYS A 13 -27.02 -19.52 -4.67
C LYS A 13 -25.91 -20.49 -4.27
N PRO A 14 -26.21 -21.56 -3.50
CA PRO A 14 -25.22 -22.59 -3.17
C PRO A 14 -24.95 -23.50 -4.36
N PHE A 15 -23.69 -23.90 -4.50
CA PHE A 15 -23.22 -24.86 -5.50
C PHE A 15 -23.32 -26.27 -4.90
N GLU A 16 -23.98 -27.19 -5.59
CA GLU A 16 -24.09 -28.62 -5.27
C GLU A 16 -22.91 -29.38 -5.87
N GLU A 17 -22.26 -30.19 -5.05
CA GLU A 17 -21.27 -31.21 -5.50
C GLU A 17 -21.96 -32.43 -6.09
N PRO A 18 -21.40 -33.09 -7.10
CA PRO A 18 -21.71 -34.48 -7.43
C PRO A 18 -20.66 -35.43 -6.84
N GLY A 19 -21.17 -36.40 -6.09
CA GLY A 19 -20.38 -37.37 -5.38
C GLY A 19 -19.87 -38.57 -6.20
N GLY A 20 -18.91 -39.24 -5.59
CA GLY A 20 -18.77 -40.70 -5.58
C GLY A 20 -17.72 -41.30 -6.51
N GLN A 21 -16.67 -41.92 -5.99
CA GLN A 21 -16.60 -43.36 -5.78
C GLN A 21 -15.26 -43.78 -5.18
N GLU A 22 -15.35 -44.75 -4.26
CA GLU A 22 -14.27 -45.46 -3.57
C GLU A 22 -13.43 -46.37 -4.49
N ALA A 23 -12.13 -46.55 -4.14
CA ALA A 23 -11.41 -47.82 -4.31
C ALA A 23 -10.16 -47.91 -3.43
N VAL A 24 -10.30 -48.65 -2.32
CA VAL A 24 -9.46 -49.77 -1.80
C VAL A 24 -7.94 -49.60 -1.68
N ALA A 25 -7.54 -49.79 -0.43
CA ALA A 25 -6.20 -49.85 0.15
C ALA A 25 -5.27 -50.95 -0.47
N LYS A 26 -3.96 -50.66 -0.43
CA LYS A 26 -2.94 -51.69 -0.08
C LYS A 26 -1.80 -51.06 0.74
N ASP A 27 -1.62 -51.70 1.86
CA ASP A 27 -0.61 -51.60 2.88
C ASP A 27 0.81 -51.91 2.35
N SER A 28 1.80 -51.11 2.76
CA SER A 28 3.16 -51.59 3.00
C SER A 28 3.92 -50.61 3.90
N THR A 29 4.17 -51.10 5.10
CA THR A 29 5.06 -50.56 6.13
C THR A 29 6.50 -50.43 5.65
N SER A 30 7.16 -49.27 5.93
CA SER A 30 8.56 -49.25 6.39
C SER A 30 8.90 -47.90 7.06
N LYS A 31 9.22 -48.02 8.30
CA LYS A 31 10.10 -47.31 9.28
C LYS A 31 10.65 -45.93 8.92
N THR A 32 10.28 -45.01 9.83
CA THR A 32 11.09 -44.03 10.59
C THR A 32 12.40 -43.55 9.97
N ASP A 33 12.43 -42.29 9.64
CA ASP A 33 13.53 -41.41 10.01
C ASP A 33 12.92 -40.07 10.43
N GLU A 34 12.97 -39.80 11.74
CA GLU A 34 12.67 -38.48 12.33
C GLU A 34 13.92 -37.62 12.14
N GLY A 35 14.01 -36.96 10.98
CA GLY A 35 14.95 -35.90 10.72
C GLY A 35 14.23 -34.57 10.88
N GLN A 36 14.49 -33.90 11.99
CA GLN A 36 14.13 -32.52 12.26
C GLN A 36 14.56 -31.63 11.09
N THR A 37 13.57 -31.12 10.34
CA THR A 37 13.74 -29.98 9.46
C THR A 37 13.04 -28.78 10.12
N GLN A 38 13.63 -28.30 11.20
CA GLN A 38 13.45 -26.93 11.67
C GLN A 38 14.67 -26.15 11.20
N ASN A 39 14.42 -25.07 10.49
CA ASN A 39 15.28 -23.98 10.03
C ASN A 39 15.59 -23.99 8.53
N SER A 40 14.74 -23.26 7.76
CA SER A 40 15.17 -22.59 6.54
C SER A 40 14.23 -21.45 6.10
N GLU A 41 13.35 -20.95 6.97
CA GLU A 41 12.45 -19.83 6.58
C GLU A 41 13.05 -18.44 6.74
N ASN A 42 14.23 -18.28 7.34
CA ASN A 42 14.86 -16.97 7.58
C ASN A 42 16.29 -16.82 7.05
N ASP A 43 16.78 -17.75 6.21
CA ASP A 43 18.20 -17.72 5.76
C ASP A 43 18.48 -16.61 4.72
N ASP A 44 17.43 -16.06 4.10
CA ASP A 44 17.48 -14.99 3.10
C ASP A 44 16.96 -13.63 3.61
N LEU A 45 16.49 -13.54 4.87
CA LEU A 45 16.02 -12.30 5.47
C LEU A 45 17.13 -11.23 5.44
N PRO A 46 16.88 -10.04 4.85
CA PRO A 46 17.86 -8.97 4.76
C PRO A 46 18.48 -8.60 6.12
N ASP A 47 19.76 -8.24 6.12
CA ASP A 47 20.43 -7.70 7.28
C ASP A 47 20.03 -6.23 7.49
N SER A 48 18.79 -6.02 7.88
CA SER A 48 18.14 -4.74 8.14
C SER A 48 17.65 -4.70 9.59
N SER A 49 17.46 -3.50 10.12
CA SER A 49 16.92 -3.25 11.45
C SER A 49 15.57 -2.56 11.35
N VAL A 50 14.65 -2.87 12.27
CA VAL A 50 13.37 -2.15 12.39
C VAL A 50 13.56 -0.64 12.62
N ASP A 51 14.72 -0.24 13.15
CA ASP A 51 15.11 1.16 13.36
C ASP A 51 15.68 1.83 12.09
N ASP A 52 15.79 1.11 10.97
CA ASP A 52 16.25 1.70 9.71
C ASP A 52 15.29 2.79 9.25
N TRP A 53 15.85 3.92 8.85
CA TRP A 53 15.09 5.12 8.47
C TRP A 53 14.02 4.86 7.39
N SER A 54 14.24 3.90 6.51
CA SER A 54 13.31 3.52 5.43
C SER A 54 12.21 2.57 5.90
N LEU A 55 12.31 2.03 7.11
CA LEU A 55 11.40 1.04 7.68
C LEU A 55 10.47 1.61 8.76
N THR A 56 10.50 2.93 9.00
CA THR A 56 9.57 3.58 9.93
C THR A 56 8.13 3.22 9.60
N LEU A 57 7.44 2.51 10.47
CA LEU A 57 6.03 2.18 10.34
C LEU A 57 5.17 3.40 10.71
N VAL A 58 4.22 3.74 9.86
CA VAL A 58 3.18 4.74 10.11
C VAL A 58 1.87 4.21 9.54
N GLY A 59 0.81 4.27 10.32
CA GLY A 59 -0.48 3.74 9.92
C GLY A 59 -1.56 4.02 10.96
N PRO A 60 -2.74 3.41 10.83
CA PRO A 60 -3.86 3.64 11.77
C PRO A 60 -3.51 3.38 13.22
N ASP A 61 -2.65 2.40 13.50
CA ASP A 61 -2.22 2.02 14.85
C ASP A 61 -0.87 2.63 15.23
N ASP A 62 -0.13 3.20 14.27
CA ASP A 62 1.25 3.68 14.43
C ASP A 62 1.37 5.16 14.05
N ALA A 63 1.38 6.03 15.06
CA ALA A 63 1.43 7.46 14.85
C ALA A 63 2.87 7.98 14.68
N LEU A 64 3.10 8.83 13.69
CA LEU A 64 4.32 9.64 13.60
C LEU A 64 4.18 10.87 14.51
N GLU A 65 4.89 10.88 15.62
CA GLU A 65 4.75 11.93 16.64
C GLU A 65 5.22 13.32 16.20
N LYS A 66 6.13 13.38 15.24
CA LYS A 66 6.72 14.64 14.74
C LYS A 66 6.97 14.56 13.25
N ASP A 67 6.80 15.67 12.56
CA ASP A 67 7.21 15.81 11.16
C ASP A 67 8.68 15.43 10.96
N ILE A 68 8.98 14.88 9.80
CA ILE A 68 10.35 14.70 9.34
C ILE A 68 11.04 16.07 9.27
N SER A 69 12.29 16.12 9.69
CA SER A 69 13.07 17.36 9.64
C SER A 69 13.14 17.91 8.21
N ALA A 70 12.88 19.22 8.06
CA ALA A 70 12.82 19.89 6.76
C ALA A 70 14.11 19.75 5.93
N ASP A 71 15.27 19.55 6.58
CA ASP A 71 16.54 19.31 5.90
C ASP A 71 16.62 17.94 5.21
N LYS A 72 15.73 17.01 5.52
CA LYS A 72 15.61 15.69 4.85
C LYS A 72 14.67 15.72 3.65
N ILE A 73 13.79 16.70 3.56
CA ILE A 73 12.80 16.84 2.49
C ILE A 73 13.37 17.74 1.38
N ALA A 74 13.12 17.37 0.13
CA ALA A 74 13.51 18.16 -1.04
C ALA A 74 12.50 18.04 -2.17
N ASP A 75 12.52 19.02 -3.08
CA ASP A 75 11.64 19.07 -4.23
C ASP A 75 12.01 17.95 -5.23
N ILE A 76 11.00 17.27 -5.75
CA ILE A 76 11.16 16.34 -6.88
C ILE A 76 11.33 17.18 -8.14
N PRO A 77 12.42 17.00 -8.93
CA PRO A 77 12.67 17.79 -10.12
C PRO A 77 11.47 17.84 -11.08
N ASN A 78 11.21 19.04 -11.62
CA ASN A 78 10.13 19.33 -12.58
C ASN A 78 8.71 19.13 -12.01
N THR A 79 8.55 19.07 -10.70
CA THR A 79 7.27 19.00 -10.03
C THR A 79 7.18 20.06 -8.92
N ASN A 80 5.98 20.23 -8.34
CA ASN A 80 5.76 20.98 -7.11
C ASN A 80 5.59 20.06 -5.88
N MET A 81 6.03 18.81 -6.00
CA MET A 81 5.93 17.78 -4.97
C MET A 81 7.28 17.56 -4.31
N GLN A 82 7.27 17.07 -3.08
CA GLN A 82 8.45 16.83 -2.25
C GLN A 82 8.51 15.39 -1.75
N LEU A 83 9.73 14.90 -1.51
CA LEU A 83 10.01 13.61 -0.86
C LEU A 83 11.20 13.73 0.10
N ASP A 84 11.46 12.69 0.86
CA ASP A 84 12.78 12.51 1.46
C ASP A 84 13.82 12.49 0.33
N LYS A 85 14.83 13.32 0.46
CA LYS A 85 15.86 13.52 -0.59
C LYS A 85 16.57 12.24 -1.02
N ARG A 86 16.58 11.20 -0.15
CA ARG A 86 17.17 9.88 -0.43
C ARG A 86 16.28 9.02 -1.33
N VAL A 87 15.00 9.37 -1.49
CA VAL A 87 14.00 8.66 -2.28
C VAL A 87 13.82 9.25 -3.67
N ILE A 88 14.32 10.48 -3.91
CA ILE A 88 14.15 11.17 -5.19
C ILE A 88 14.79 10.40 -6.35
N GLU A 89 16.06 9.98 -6.21
CA GLU A 89 16.76 9.21 -7.26
C GLU A 89 16.08 7.85 -7.52
N PRO A 90 15.78 7.00 -6.52
CA PRO A 90 14.98 5.78 -6.70
C PRO A 90 13.66 6.01 -7.43
N TYR A 91 12.94 7.08 -7.08
CA TYR A 91 11.69 7.41 -7.76
C TYR A 91 11.92 7.81 -9.23
N GLN A 92 12.94 8.59 -9.52
CA GLN A 92 13.28 8.97 -10.89
C GLN A 92 13.61 7.74 -11.74
N GLU A 93 14.42 6.81 -11.22
CA GLU A 93 14.72 5.54 -11.88
C GLU A 93 13.44 4.74 -12.19
N PHE A 94 12.52 4.65 -11.20
CA PHE A 94 11.24 3.96 -11.33
C PHE A 94 10.34 4.62 -12.39
N SER A 95 10.22 5.95 -12.34
CA SER A 95 9.44 6.73 -13.30
C SER A 95 9.99 6.63 -14.73
N GLU A 96 11.32 6.67 -14.90
CA GLU A 96 11.94 6.47 -16.22
C GLU A 96 11.71 5.07 -16.79
N ALA A 97 11.73 4.05 -15.94
CA ALA A 97 11.45 2.68 -16.36
C ALA A 97 9.97 2.52 -16.76
N ALA A 98 9.04 3.08 -16.00
CA ALA A 98 7.63 3.10 -16.34
C ALA A 98 7.37 3.82 -17.65
N GLN A 99 8.02 4.96 -17.88
CA GLN A 99 7.94 5.70 -19.16
C GLN A 99 8.45 4.85 -20.34
N LYS A 100 9.58 4.14 -20.17
CA LYS A 100 10.14 3.24 -21.21
C LYS A 100 9.21 2.06 -21.51
N ALA A 101 8.44 1.60 -20.51
CA ALA A 101 7.41 0.57 -20.66
C ALA A 101 6.11 1.09 -21.29
N GLY A 102 6.00 2.41 -21.51
CA GLY A 102 4.82 3.04 -22.11
C GLY A 102 3.82 3.59 -21.10
N TYR A 103 4.19 3.69 -19.82
CA TYR A 103 3.37 4.16 -18.71
C TYR A 103 3.97 5.41 -18.05
N PRO A 104 3.97 6.59 -18.71
CA PRO A 104 4.45 7.82 -18.10
C PRO A 104 3.66 8.15 -16.84
N LEU A 105 4.35 8.44 -15.72
CA LEU A 105 3.74 8.58 -14.41
C LEU A 105 3.37 10.02 -14.08
N VAL A 106 2.28 10.16 -13.33
CA VAL A 106 1.85 11.40 -12.67
C VAL A 106 1.83 11.17 -11.15
N ILE A 107 2.48 12.07 -10.41
CA ILE A 107 2.39 12.09 -8.96
C ILE A 107 1.11 12.82 -8.56
N ILE A 108 0.25 12.14 -7.83
CA ILE A 108 -0.99 12.73 -7.29
C ILE A 108 -0.74 13.27 -5.88
N SER A 109 0.07 12.58 -5.09
CA SER A 109 0.46 13.00 -3.74
C SER A 109 1.86 12.48 -3.40
N ALA A 110 2.59 13.26 -2.58
CA ALA A 110 3.90 12.89 -2.06
C ALA A 110 4.01 13.34 -0.59
N TYR A 111 5.12 13.91 -0.14
CA TYR A 111 5.24 14.38 1.23
C TYR A 111 4.11 15.35 1.61
N ARG A 112 3.54 15.13 2.78
CA ARG A 112 2.56 16.01 3.43
C ARG A 112 2.94 16.19 4.89
N SER A 113 3.10 17.44 5.35
CA SER A 113 3.30 17.69 6.78
C SER A 113 2.06 17.30 7.61
N ILE A 114 2.26 17.02 8.89
CA ILE A 114 1.16 16.72 9.82
C ILE A 114 0.17 17.89 9.85
N ASP A 115 0.66 19.14 9.87
CA ASP A 115 -0.19 20.34 9.86
C ASP A 115 -1.00 20.47 8.56
N TYR A 116 -0.41 20.13 7.41
CA TYR A 116 -1.14 20.15 6.14
C TYR A 116 -2.22 19.07 6.11
N GLN A 117 -1.91 17.86 6.55
CA GLN A 117 -2.90 16.78 6.66
C GLN A 117 -4.06 17.18 7.58
N LYS A 118 -3.76 17.83 8.72
CA LYS A 118 -4.81 18.34 9.60
C LYS A 118 -5.75 19.30 8.88
N GLN A 119 -5.20 20.24 8.11
CA GLN A 119 -6.03 21.17 7.34
C GLN A 119 -6.88 20.48 6.28
N VAL A 120 -6.36 19.40 5.64
CA VAL A 120 -7.12 18.59 4.68
C VAL A 120 -8.26 17.87 5.37
N PHE A 121 -7.97 17.22 6.49
CA PHE A 121 -8.93 16.49 7.29
C PHE A 121 -10.05 17.40 7.82
N ASP A 122 -9.69 18.51 8.49
CA ASP A 122 -10.65 19.47 9.04
C ASP A 122 -11.58 20.04 7.95
N ARG A 123 -11.04 20.35 6.75
CA ARG A 123 -11.87 20.81 5.61
C ARG A 123 -12.85 19.75 5.14
N ARG A 124 -12.47 18.49 5.16
CA ARG A 124 -13.34 17.39 4.76
C ARG A 124 -14.46 17.19 5.78
N VAL A 125 -14.13 17.23 7.08
CA VAL A 125 -15.13 17.20 8.17
C VAL A 125 -16.13 18.34 7.99
N ALA A 126 -15.66 19.59 7.86
CA ALA A 126 -16.53 20.74 7.65
C ALA A 126 -17.40 20.64 6.39
N GLN A 127 -16.90 19.98 5.33
CA GLN A 127 -17.69 19.70 4.13
C GLN A 127 -18.86 18.76 4.43
N PHE A 128 -18.65 17.68 5.18
CA PHE A 128 -19.71 16.76 5.55
C PHE A 128 -20.70 17.37 6.54
N GLU A 129 -20.23 18.17 7.51
CA GLU A 129 -21.10 18.94 8.40
C GLU A 129 -22.03 19.90 7.61
N SER A 130 -21.48 20.55 6.56
CA SER A 130 -22.27 21.43 5.68
C SER A 130 -23.35 20.68 4.90
N GLN A 131 -23.24 19.35 4.77
CA GLN A 131 -24.23 18.46 4.17
C GLN A 131 -25.27 17.95 5.19
N GLY A 132 -25.14 18.34 6.47
CA GLY A 132 -26.10 18.06 7.53
C GLY A 132 -25.70 16.90 8.45
N MET A 133 -24.48 16.38 8.35
CA MET A 133 -23.95 15.40 9.31
C MET A 133 -23.60 16.11 10.63
N ASP A 134 -23.73 15.41 11.76
CA ASP A 134 -23.16 15.90 13.00
C ASP A 134 -21.62 15.73 12.98
N GLU A 135 -20.91 16.37 13.92
CA GLU A 135 -19.44 16.38 13.99
C GLU A 135 -18.86 14.95 13.97
N LYS A 136 -19.42 14.06 14.78
CA LYS A 136 -18.96 12.66 14.87
C LYS A 136 -19.20 11.90 13.56
N GLU A 137 -20.37 12.02 12.97
CA GLU A 137 -20.72 11.40 11.69
C GLU A 137 -19.80 11.92 10.58
N ALA A 138 -19.50 13.22 10.56
CA ALA A 138 -18.60 13.86 9.59
C ALA A 138 -17.16 13.39 9.77
N GLU A 139 -16.66 13.26 11.02
CA GLU A 139 -15.33 12.70 11.30
C GLU A 139 -15.24 11.23 10.86
N ASP A 140 -16.19 10.39 11.28
CA ASP A 140 -16.22 8.97 10.93
C ASP A 140 -16.25 8.80 9.39
N LYS A 141 -17.03 9.63 8.71
CA LYS A 141 -17.10 9.62 7.24
C LYS A 141 -15.80 10.10 6.58
N THR A 142 -15.12 11.07 7.19
CA THR A 142 -13.82 11.56 6.71
C THR A 142 -12.75 10.48 6.82
N LYS A 143 -12.73 9.69 7.90
CA LYS A 143 -11.78 8.59 8.12
C LYS A 143 -11.89 7.46 7.09
N GLU A 144 -13.07 7.29 6.46
CA GLU A 144 -13.22 6.32 5.37
C GLU A 144 -12.38 6.65 4.11
N THR A 145 -12.02 7.94 3.93
CA THR A 145 -11.39 8.44 2.70
C THR A 145 -10.13 9.28 2.92
N SER A 146 -9.80 9.59 4.16
CA SER A 146 -8.65 10.42 4.53
C SER A 146 -8.07 9.99 5.87
N THR A 147 -6.80 9.67 5.87
CA THR A 147 -6.09 9.27 7.09
C THR A 147 -6.01 10.43 8.09
N GLU A 148 -6.16 10.14 9.36
CA GLU A 148 -6.00 11.12 10.44
C GLU A 148 -4.59 11.72 10.46
N PRO A 149 -4.43 12.98 10.92
CA PRO A 149 -3.11 13.57 11.12
C PRO A 149 -2.25 12.69 12.02
N LYS A 150 -0.97 12.56 11.68
CA LYS A 150 0.05 11.67 12.27
C LYS A 150 -0.02 10.20 11.83
N HIS A 151 -1.09 9.75 11.21
CA HIS A 151 -1.29 8.37 10.81
C HIS A 151 -1.08 8.11 9.30
N SER A 152 -0.64 9.12 8.55
CA SER A 152 -0.38 9.01 7.11
C SER A 152 1.09 8.73 6.82
N GLU A 153 1.39 7.72 5.99
CA GLU A 153 2.76 7.45 5.53
C GLU A 153 3.39 8.62 4.74
N HIS A 154 2.57 9.49 4.14
CA HIS A 154 3.08 10.70 3.47
C HIS A 154 3.84 11.63 4.39
N HIS A 155 3.64 11.57 5.71
CA HIS A 155 4.42 12.33 6.69
C HIS A 155 5.89 11.90 6.76
N THR A 156 6.21 10.70 6.33
CA THR A 156 7.57 10.17 6.31
C THR A 156 8.41 10.70 5.14
N GLY A 157 7.76 11.24 4.10
CA GLY A 157 8.40 11.53 2.83
C GLY A 157 8.85 10.29 2.04
N LEU A 158 8.40 9.09 2.45
CA LEU A 158 8.76 7.82 1.82
C LEU A 158 7.63 7.25 0.95
N ALA A 159 6.46 7.86 0.96
CA ALA A 159 5.28 7.40 0.24
C ALA A 159 4.90 8.33 -0.91
N LEU A 160 4.40 7.73 -1.98
CA LEU A 160 3.93 8.36 -3.21
C LEU A 160 2.61 7.76 -3.64
N ASP A 161 1.65 8.63 -4.01
CA ASP A 161 0.49 8.23 -4.81
C ASP A 161 0.79 8.54 -6.26
N ILE A 162 0.92 7.50 -7.08
CA ILE A 162 1.25 7.60 -8.50
C ILE A 162 0.28 6.80 -9.37
N VAL A 163 -0.04 7.36 -10.51
CA VAL A 163 -0.82 6.70 -11.58
C VAL A 163 -0.18 7.00 -12.93
N ASP A 164 -0.62 6.34 -14.00
CA ASP A 164 -0.18 6.72 -15.34
C ASP A 164 -1.01 7.89 -15.91
N GLU A 165 -0.43 8.60 -16.90
CA GLU A 165 -1.07 9.78 -17.52
C GLU A 165 -2.42 9.46 -18.19
N ASN A 166 -2.57 8.27 -18.80
CA ASN A 166 -3.83 7.91 -19.48
C ASN A 166 -4.95 7.72 -18.46
N TRP A 167 -4.66 7.07 -17.35
CA TRP A 167 -5.60 6.94 -16.25
C TRP A 167 -5.98 8.30 -15.69
N GLN A 168 -5.02 9.14 -15.36
CA GLN A 168 -5.25 10.47 -14.82
C GLN A 168 -6.12 11.33 -15.73
N GLN A 169 -5.91 11.27 -17.06
CA GLN A 169 -6.72 12.00 -18.03
C GLN A 169 -8.15 11.45 -18.18
N SER A 170 -8.33 10.14 -17.99
CA SER A 170 -9.63 9.47 -18.14
C SER A 170 -10.51 9.57 -16.89
N TYR A 171 -9.92 9.71 -15.70
CA TYR A 171 -10.57 9.67 -14.38
C TYR A 171 -10.26 10.91 -13.54
N SER A 172 -10.43 12.11 -14.10
CA SER A 172 -10.05 13.38 -13.46
C SER A 172 -10.75 13.68 -12.12
N ASP A 173 -11.93 13.10 -11.88
CA ASP A 173 -12.73 13.36 -10.68
C ASP A 173 -12.46 12.35 -9.54
N GLU A 174 -11.94 11.17 -9.87
CA GLU A 174 -11.68 10.08 -8.91
C GLU A 174 -10.41 9.31 -9.30
N VAL A 175 -9.31 10.04 -9.43
CA VAL A 175 -8.02 9.50 -9.89
C VAL A 175 -7.49 8.40 -8.96
N LEU A 176 -7.64 8.57 -7.63
CA LEU A 176 -7.26 7.58 -6.63
C LEU A 176 -8.43 6.60 -6.40
N SER A 177 -8.57 5.63 -7.29
CA SER A 177 -9.62 4.63 -7.28
C SER A 177 -9.05 3.21 -7.36
N ALA A 178 -9.63 2.27 -6.61
CA ALA A 178 -9.26 0.86 -6.66
C ALA A 178 -9.40 0.25 -8.08
N ASP A 179 -10.19 0.90 -8.95
CA ASP A 179 -10.34 0.51 -10.35
C ASP A 179 -9.04 0.69 -11.15
N PHE A 180 -8.14 1.59 -10.74
CA PHE A 180 -6.80 1.71 -11.31
C PHE A 180 -6.05 0.36 -11.30
N GLY A 181 -6.23 -0.46 -10.27
CA GLY A 181 -5.61 -1.79 -10.19
C GLY A 181 -6.02 -2.79 -11.28
N LYS A 182 -7.00 -2.46 -12.11
CA LYS A 182 -7.39 -3.26 -13.30
C LYS A 182 -6.52 -2.95 -14.51
N GLU A 183 -5.90 -1.77 -14.53
CA GLU A 183 -5.07 -1.29 -15.63
C GLU A 183 -3.74 -2.05 -15.72
N ASP A 184 -3.25 -2.19 -16.93
CA ASP A 184 -1.96 -2.87 -17.17
C ASP A 184 -0.78 -2.07 -16.61
N SER A 185 -0.90 -0.73 -16.56
CA SER A 185 0.07 0.15 -15.90
C SER A 185 0.18 -0.10 -14.40
N ALA A 186 -0.96 -0.25 -13.70
CA ALA A 186 -0.96 -0.52 -12.26
C ALA A 186 -0.31 -1.88 -11.93
N LYS A 187 -0.59 -2.91 -12.74
CA LYS A 187 0.04 -4.24 -12.61
C LYS A 187 1.55 -4.13 -12.84
N TRP A 188 1.95 -3.44 -13.93
CA TRP A 188 3.36 -3.22 -14.22
C TRP A 188 4.07 -2.51 -13.07
N LEU A 189 3.46 -1.48 -12.50
CA LEU A 189 4.01 -0.75 -11.36
C LEU A 189 4.19 -1.66 -10.15
N ALA A 190 3.19 -2.46 -9.80
CA ALA A 190 3.26 -3.42 -8.69
C ALA A 190 4.39 -4.44 -8.90
N ASP A 191 4.50 -5.02 -10.12
CA ASP A 191 5.46 -6.07 -10.47
C ASP A 191 6.92 -5.57 -10.56
N HIS A 192 7.15 -4.25 -10.63
CA HIS A 192 8.51 -3.69 -10.84
C HIS A 192 8.95 -2.72 -9.74
N ALA A 193 8.07 -2.38 -8.80
CA ALA A 193 8.37 -1.42 -7.74
C ALA A 193 9.59 -1.82 -6.90
N SER A 194 9.74 -3.11 -6.61
CA SER A 194 10.81 -3.65 -5.77
C SER A 194 12.21 -3.45 -6.37
N ASP A 195 12.34 -3.44 -7.69
CA ASP A 195 13.59 -3.16 -8.41
C ASP A 195 14.15 -1.77 -8.07
N TYR A 196 13.27 -0.85 -7.67
CA TYR A 196 13.59 0.54 -7.31
C TYR A 196 13.49 0.81 -5.81
N GLY A 197 13.19 -0.22 -5.00
CA GLY A 197 13.10 -0.14 -3.55
C GLY A 197 11.74 0.29 -3.01
N PHE A 198 10.71 0.24 -3.86
CA PHE A 198 9.32 0.51 -3.47
C PHE A 198 8.53 -0.79 -3.30
N ILE A 199 7.48 -0.74 -2.51
CA ILE A 199 6.47 -1.78 -2.40
C ILE A 199 5.09 -1.19 -2.70
N LEU A 200 4.18 -2.01 -3.24
CA LEU A 200 2.75 -1.71 -3.20
C LEU A 200 2.30 -1.87 -1.75
N ARG A 201 2.08 -0.74 -1.07
CA ARG A 201 1.96 -0.70 0.40
C ARG A 201 0.71 -1.35 0.93
N TYR A 202 -0.40 -1.18 0.23
CA TYR A 202 -1.72 -1.68 0.63
C TYR A 202 -2.28 -2.65 -0.41
N PRO A 203 -1.71 -3.88 -0.48
CA PRO A 203 -2.10 -4.87 -1.47
C PRO A 203 -3.47 -5.47 -1.13
N LYS A 204 -4.15 -5.95 -2.15
CA LYS A 204 -5.46 -6.59 -2.02
C LYS A 204 -5.40 -7.87 -1.18
N GLY A 205 -6.33 -8.00 -0.22
CA GLY A 205 -6.42 -9.18 0.67
C GLY A 205 -5.56 -9.07 1.93
N LYS A 206 -4.92 -7.93 2.17
CA LYS A 206 -4.11 -7.65 3.37
C LYS A 206 -4.74 -6.56 4.28
N GLU A 207 -5.98 -6.18 4.04
CA GLU A 207 -6.69 -5.09 4.74
C GLU A 207 -6.84 -5.36 6.24
N GLU A 208 -6.91 -6.63 6.64
CA GLU A 208 -6.96 -7.03 8.07
C GLU A 208 -5.64 -6.73 8.80
N ILE A 209 -4.52 -6.70 8.09
CA ILE A 209 -3.19 -6.42 8.64
C ILE A 209 -2.91 -4.92 8.56
N THR A 210 -2.99 -4.34 7.38
CA THR A 210 -2.65 -2.93 7.15
C THR A 210 -3.67 -1.94 7.69
N LYS A 211 -4.91 -2.40 7.96
CA LYS A 211 -6.08 -1.58 8.34
C LYS A 211 -6.48 -0.52 7.30
N ILE A 212 -5.91 -0.59 6.10
CA ILE A 212 -6.17 0.28 4.96
C ILE A 212 -6.72 -0.56 3.81
N SER A 213 -7.69 -0.03 3.08
CA SER A 213 -8.25 -0.66 1.89
C SER A 213 -7.20 -0.77 0.78
N TYR A 214 -7.45 -1.65 -0.22
CA TYR A 214 -6.58 -1.78 -1.39
C TYR A 214 -6.35 -0.45 -2.11
N GLU A 215 -5.09 -0.04 -2.24
CA GLU A 215 -4.67 1.21 -2.88
C GLU A 215 -3.62 0.94 -3.97
N PRO A 216 -4.02 0.66 -5.22
CA PRO A 216 -3.09 0.33 -6.32
C PRO A 216 -2.18 1.48 -6.75
N TRP A 217 -2.37 2.67 -6.23
CA TRP A 217 -1.61 3.89 -6.49
C TRP A 217 -0.54 4.19 -5.44
N HIS A 218 -0.66 3.60 -4.21
CA HIS A 218 0.16 3.97 -3.06
C HIS A 218 1.41 3.10 -2.97
N PHE A 219 2.56 3.71 -3.24
CA PHE A 219 3.87 3.07 -3.19
C PHE A 219 4.71 3.61 -2.05
N ARG A 220 5.32 2.70 -1.29
CA ARG A 220 6.17 3.02 -0.15
C ARG A 220 7.61 2.58 -0.42
N TYR A 221 8.57 3.52 -0.22
CA TYR A 221 9.99 3.20 -0.27
C TYR A 221 10.46 2.51 1.02
N VAL A 222 11.14 1.40 0.87
CA VAL A 222 11.71 0.59 1.97
C VAL A 222 13.16 0.17 1.69
N GLY A 223 13.70 0.55 0.52
CA GLY A 223 15.03 0.15 0.04
C GLY A 223 14.99 -1.16 -0.76
N LYS A 224 15.89 -1.28 -1.77
CA LYS A 224 15.83 -2.36 -2.78
C LYS A 224 15.87 -3.78 -2.19
N LYS A 225 16.69 -4.01 -1.16
CA LYS A 225 16.80 -5.35 -0.55
C LYS A 225 15.52 -5.75 0.18
N ASN A 226 15.00 -4.82 0.99
CA ASN A 226 13.77 -5.05 1.76
C ASN A 226 12.56 -5.18 0.83
N ALA A 227 12.48 -4.33 -0.21
CA ALA A 227 11.38 -4.37 -1.18
C ALA A 227 11.31 -5.70 -1.93
N LYS A 228 12.47 -6.23 -2.36
CA LYS A 228 12.52 -7.54 -3.03
C LYS A 228 12.10 -8.68 -2.11
N TYR A 229 12.58 -8.69 -0.88
CA TYR A 229 12.19 -9.70 0.08
C TYR A 229 10.68 -9.64 0.38
N ILE A 230 10.13 -8.45 0.59
CA ILE A 230 8.70 -8.22 0.83
C ILE A 230 7.86 -8.73 -0.35
N GLU A 231 8.28 -8.42 -1.60
CA GLU A 231 7.61 -8.88 -2.81
C GLU A 231 7.69 -10.41 -2.97
N GLU A 232 8.90 -10.99 -2.88
CA GLU A 232 9.15 -12.42 -3.06
C GLU A 232 8.38 -13.29 -2.06
N HIS A 233 8.12 -12.76 -0.85
CA HIS A 233 7.40 -13.47 0.23
C HIS A 233 5.93 -12.99 0.38
N GLU A 234 5.45 -12.12 -0.51
CA GLU A 234 4.09 -11.58 -0.50
C GLU A 234 3.69 -10.96 0.87
N LEU A 235 4.64 -10.25 1.52
CA LEU A 235 4.46 -9.65 2.84
C LEU A 235 3.90 -8.22 2.75
N THR A 236 3.29 -7.78 3.84
CA THR A 236 3.12 -6.35 4.13
C THR A 236 4.36 -5.81 4.85
N LEU A 237 4.45 -4.49 5.01
CA LEU A 237 5.51 -3.88 5.82
C LEU A 237 5.42 -4.34 7.28
N GLU A 238 4.22 -4.48 7.83
CA GLU A 238 3.96 -4.96 9.17
C GLU A 238 4.53 -6.38 9.37
N GLU A 239 4.14 -7.32 8.49
CA GLU A 239 4.62 -8.71 8.54
C GLU A 239 6.14 -8.80 8.41
N TYR A 240 6.74 -7.96 7.56
CA TYR A 240 8.18 -7.88 7.40
C TYR A 240 8.89 -7.38 8.66
N LEU A 241 8.37 -6.33 9.28
CA LEU A 241 8.92 -5.79 10.53
C LEU A 241 8.81 -6.79 11.69
N ASP A 242 7.73 -7.55 11.75
CA ASP A 242 7.58 -8.64 12.73
C ASP A 242 8.67 -9.69 12.55
N GLN A 243 8.98 -10.11 11.33
CA GLN A 243 10.08 -11.05 11.05
C GLN A 243 11.46 -10.47 11.45
N LEU A 244 11.70 -9.18 11.23
CA LEU A 244 12.94 -8.53 11.66
C LEU A 244 13.07 -8.46 13.20
N ASN A 245 11.95 -8.31 13.91
CA ASN A 245 11.94 -8.29 15.38
C ASN A 245 12.17 -9.67 16.01
N GLU A 246 11.89 -10.74 15.29
CA GLU A 246 12.08 -12.13 15.74
C GLU A 246 13.51 -12.65 15.49
N LYS A 247 14.33 -11.90 14.74
CA LYS A 247 15.72 -12.24 14.39
C LYS A 247 16.69 -11.97 15.55
#